data_3cfe3a31eaa39d2df46a8e12adf58401
#
_entry.id   3cfe3a31eaa39d2df46a8e12adf58401
#
_cell.length_a   1.000
_cell.length_b   1.000
_cell.length_c   1.000
_cell.angle_alpha   90.00
_cell.angle_beta   90.00
_cell.angle_gamma   90.00
#
_symmetry.space_group_name_H-M   'P 1'
#
loop_
_entity.id
_entity.type
_entity.pdbx_description
1 polymer ?
#
loop_
_entity_poly.entity_id
_entity_poly.type
_entity_poly.pdbx_seq_one_letter_code
_entity_poly.pdbx_strand_id
1 'polypeptide(L)'
;MLTSFELVLIKGHKDTLAKSGKSYDTITLAEIAQMAEVPNRLCKLDAPALIASTYNAPDARSHAAQREHGCFHAFVLDVDEGNTSLKQLNQALSAICGDCARIVYATSSATADAPKWRAIIPFKSPVTGQEYEQLQQALFASLAAHNITCDQAMKGAAQMSFLPNVPPDKRGEDGAPKYYEY
;
A
#
# COMPACT_ATOMS: atom_id res chain seq x y z
N MET A 1 -9.12 -6.99 -16.09
CA MET A 1 -9.50 -5.58 -15.90
C MET A 1 -9.31 -5.26 -14.43
N LEU A 2 -8.51 -4.22 -14.07
CA LEU A 2 -8.48 -3.69 -12.72
C LEU A 2 -9.84 -3.04 -12.46
N THR A 3 -10.50 -3.46 -11.39
CA THR A 3 -11.83 -2.98 -11.00
C THR A 3 -11.80 -1.48 -10.68
N SER A 4 -12.82 -0.74 -11.12
CA SER A 4 -12.92 0.72 -10.97
C SER A 4 -13.51 1.13 -9.62
N PHE A 5 -12.84 0.80 -8.52
CA PHE A 5 -13.18 1.38 -7.21
C PHE A 5 -12.14 2.43 -6.82
N GLU A 6 -12.58 3.38 -6.03
CA GLU A 6 -11.79 4.51 -5.56
C GLU A 6 -11.42 4.34 -4.10
N LEU A 7 -10.12 4.29 -3.81
CA LEU A 7 -9.57 4.15 -2.48
C LEU A 7 -9.24 5.52 -1.86
N VAL A 8 -9.24 5.63 -0.55
CA VAL A 8 -8.90 6.87 0.16
C VAL A 8 -7.48 7.31 -0.16
N LEU A 9 -7.33 8.54 -0.65
CA LEU A 9 -6.04 9.19 -0.92
C LEU A 9 -5.70 10.22 0.15
N ILE A 10 -4.56 10.05 0.79
CA ILE A 10 -3.96 10.99 1.74
C ILE A 10 -2.84 11.74 1.00
N LYS A 11 -2.93 13.06 0.86
CA LYS A 11 -1.99 13.88 0.06
C LYS A 11 -0.65 14.17 0.73
N GLY A 12 -0.36 13.58 1.87
CA GLY A 12 0.87 13.72 2.60
C GLY A 12 0.65 13.44 4.08
N HIS A 13 1.72 13.20 4.83
CA HIS A 13 1.62 12.80 6.23
C HIS A 13 0.86 13.82 7.10
N LYS A 14 0.96 15.11 6.76
CA LYS A 14 0.29 16.22 7.48
C LYS A 14 -1.13 16.50 6.99
N ASP A 15 -1.63 15.77 6.00
CA ASP A 15 -2.99 15.93 5.53
C ASP A 15 -3.98 15.59 6.66
N THR A 16 -4.60 16.61 7.21
CA THR A 16 -5.50 16.53 8.38
C THR A 16 -6.87 17.10 8.03
N LEU A 17 -7.47 16.61 6.95
CA LEU A 17 -8.80 17.06 6.49
C LEU A 17 -9.90 16.86 7.54
N ALA A 18 -9.71 15.98 8.53
CA ALA A 18 -10.60 15.82 9.68
C ALA A 18 -10.96 17.17 10.35
N LYS A 19 -10.01 18.12 10.42
CA LYS A 19 -10.24 19.44 11.01
C LYS A 19 -11.08 20.37 10.12
N SER A 20 -11.14 20.13 8.83
CA SER A 20 -11.91 20.94 7.87
C SER A 20 -13.33 20.44 7.63
N GLY A 21 -13.68 19.26 8.14
CA GLY A 21 -14.96 18.58 7.88
C GLY A 21 -15.12 18.12 6.42
N LYS A 22 -14.03 18.10 5.62
CA LYS A 22 -14.05 17.67 4.22
C LYS A 22 -13.65 16.20 4.10
N SER A 23 -14.23 15.50 3.14
CA SER A 23 -13.80 14.15 2.75
C SER A 23 -12.40 14.18 2.15
N TYR A 24 -11.69 13.06 2.32
CA TYR A 24 -10.42 12.81 1.64
C TYR A 24 -10.65 12.61 0.14
N ASP A 25 -9.65 12.91 -0.66
CA ASP A 25 -9.65 12.57 -2.08
C ASP A 25 -9.60 11.05 -2.27
N THR A 26 -9.73 10.60 -3.51
CA THR A 26 -9.71 9.19 -3.85
C THR A 26 -8.69 8.90 -4.94
N ILE A 27 -8.29 7.64 -5.07
CA ILE A 27 -7.36 7.14 -6.09
C ILE A 27 -7.79 5.75 -6.56
N THR A 28 -7.65 5.48 -7.83
CA THR A 28 -7.94 4.18 -8.44
C THR A 28 -6.71 3.27 -8.48
N LEU A 29 -6.90 1.97 -8.58
CA LEU A 29 -5.79 1.03 -8.80
C LEU A 29 -5.05 1.28 -10.12
N ALA A 30 -5.74 1.76 -11.15
CA ALA A 30 -5.11 2.09 -12.43
C ALA A 30 -4.12 3.27 -12.28
N GLU A 31 -4.49 4.30 -11.54
CA GLU A 31 -3.58 5.42 -11.22
C GLU A 31 -2.39 4.96 -10.38
N ILE A 32 -2.61 4.07 -9.40
CA ILE A 32 -1.52 3.50 -8.60
C ILE A 32 -0.57 2.67 -9.48
N ALA A 33 -1.09 1.89 -10.43
CA ALA A 33 -0.27 1.13 -11.36
C ALA A 33 0.59 2.07 -12.24
N GLN A 34 0.02 3.16 -12.75
CA GLN A 34 0.79 4.19 -13.48
C GLN A 34 1.87 4.84 -12.59
N MET A 35 1.54 5.10 -11.31
CA MET A 35 2.54 5.60 -10.35
C MET A 35 3.64 4.57 -10.06
N ALA A 36 3.35 3.27 -10.14
CA ALA A 36 4.38 2.24 -10.01
C ALA A 36 5.34 2.23 -11.20
N GLU A 37 4.87 2.51 -12.41
CA GLU A 37 5.74 2.68 -13.59
C GLU A 37 6.57 3.97 -13.52
N VAL A 38 5.96 5.06 -13.03
CA VAL A 38 6.60 6.39 -12.95
C VAL A 38 6.42 6.95 -11.53
N PRO A 39 7.29 6.57 -10.56
CA PRO A 39 7.14 6.96 -9.17
C PRO A 39 7.30 8.46 -8.95
N ASN A 40 6.51 9.00 -8.02
CA ASN A 40 6.59 10.39 -7.60
C ASN A 40 8.03 10.78 -7.18
N ARG A 41 8.30 12.11 -7.15
CA ARG A 41 9.59 12.70 -6.78
C ARG A 41 9.47 13.62 -5.56
N LEU A 42 8.71 13.17 -4.55
CA LEU A 42 8.39 13.99 -3.40
C LEU A 42 9.24 13.60 -2.19
N CYS A 43 9.50 14.55 -1.30
CA CYS A 43 10.02 14.24 0.02
C CYS A 43 9.07 13.30 0.76
N LYS A 44 9.59 12.45 1.66
CA LYS A 44 8.79 11.40 2.32
C LYS A 44 7.53 11.95 3.02
N LEU A 45 7.61 13.14 3.64
CA LEU A 45 6.48 13.74 4.36
C LEU A 45 5.38 14.28 3.44
N ASP A 46 5.72 14.57 2.19
CA ASP A 46 4.80 15.08 1.17
C ASP A 46 4.30 13.97 0.24
N ALA A 47 4.88 12.76 0.37
CA ALA A 47 4.49 11.61 -0.43
C ALA A 47 3.04 11.20 -0.11
N PRO A 48 2.21 10.96 -1.15
CA PRO A 48 0.84 10.50 -0.93
C PRO A 48 0.81 9.08 -0.40
N ALA A 49 -0.27 8.76 0.30
CA ALA A 49 -0.54 7.44 0.85
C ALA A 49 -2.00 7.05 0.59
N LEU A 50 -2.32 5.78 0.69
CA LEU A 50 -3.68 5.26 0.59
C LEU A 50 -4.13 4.57 1.88
N ILE A 51 -5.44 4.49 2.10
CA ILE A 51 -6.11 3.48 2.92
C ILE A 51 -6.92 2.62 1.95
N ALA A 52 -6.85 1.29 2.08
CA ALA A 52 -7.45 0.34 1.11
C ALA A 52 -9.00 0.26 1.17
N SER A 53 -9.64 1.31 1.62
CA SER A 53 -11.09 1.46 1.83
C SER A 53 -11.66 2.57 0.94
N THR A 54 -12.95 2.49 0.62
CA THR A 54 -13.71 3.56 -0.04
C THR A 54 -14.32 4.56 0.94
N TYR A 55 -14.27 4.33 2.24
CA TYR A 55 -14.76 5.25 3.26
C TYR A 55 -13.79 6.43 3.43
N ASN A 56 -14.10 7.55 2.79
CA ASN A 56 -13.24 8.74 2.68
C ASN A 56 -13.71 9.94 3.51
N ALA A 57 -14.63 9.74 4.45
CA ALA A 57 -15.16 10.79 5.33
C ALA A 57 -14.04 11.51 6.13
N PRO A 58 -14.31 12.67 6.76
CA PRO A 58 -13.29 13.43 7.49
C PRO A 58 -12.53 12.64 8.55
N ASP A 59 -13.14 11.61 9.13
CA ASP A 59 -12.57 10.71 10.13
C ASP A 59 -12.00 9.40 9.56
N ALA A 60 -11.83 9.30 8.24
CA ALA A 60 -11.33 8.11 7.55
C ALA A 60 -9.95 7.62 8.06
N ARG A 61 -9.18 8.46 8.74
CA ARG A 61 -7.92 8.08 9.40
C ARG A 61 -8.11 7.48 10.81
N SER A 62 -9.34 7.32 11.25
CA SER A 62 -9.66 6.63 12.50
C SER A 62 -9.83 5.13 12.27
N HIS A 63 -9.10 4.30 13.02
CA HIS A 63 -9.29 2.85 12.98
C HIS A 63 -10.70 2.44 13.37
N ALA A 64 -11.33 3.12 14.34
CA ALA A 64 -12.70 2.85 14.74
C ALA A 64 -13.68 3.13 13.59
N ALA A 65 -13.57 4.30 12.94
CA ALA A 65 -14.42 4.66 11.81
C ALA A 65 -14.26 3.71 10.62
N GLN A 66 -13.01 3.31 10.29
CA GLN A 66 -12.76 2.35 9.21
C GLN A 66 -13.26 0.94 9.55
N ARG A 67 -13.24 0.49 10.82
CA ARG A 67 -13.85 -0.79 11.20
C ARG A 67 -15.36 -0.77 11.06
N GLU A 68 -16.00 0.36 11.38
CA GLU A 68 -17.46 0.50 11.40
C GLU A 68 -18.03 0.75 10.00
N HIS A 69 -17.37 1.62 9.22
CA HIS A 69 -17.92 2.13 7.96
C HIS A 69 -17.07 1.76 6.74
N GLY A 70 -15.85 1.23 6.95
CA GLY A 70 -14.92 0.93 5.87
C GLY A 70 -15.40 -0.22 4.98
N CYS A 71 -15.24 -0.01 3.67
CA CYS A 71 -15.47 -1.01 2.64
C CYS A 71 -14.14 -1.21 1.92
N PHE A 72 -13.46 -2.33 2.19
CA PHE A 72 -12.09 -2.59 1.75
C PHE A 72 -12.08 -3.40 0.45
N HIS A 73 -11.21 -3.01 -0.47
CA HIS A 73 -11.14 -3.58 -1.82
C HIS A 73 -9.79 -4.23 -2.15
N ALA A 74 -8.81 -4.13 -1.27
CA ALA A 74 -7.50 -4.73 -1.49
C ALA A 74 -6.77 -5.03 -0.17
N PHE A 75 -5.90 -6.03 -0.17
CA PHE A 75 -4.82 -6.11 0.80
C PHE A 75 -3.76 -5.06 0.52
N VAL A 76 -3.10 -4.58 1.56
CA VAL A 76 -1.91 -3.73 1.45
C VAL A 76 -0.82 -4.29 2.36
N LEU A 77 0.34 -4.58 1.78
CA LEU A 77 1.49 -5.15 2.46
C LEU A 77 2.64 -4.13 2.51
N ASP A 78 3.40 -4.15 3.58
CA ASP A 78 4.72 -3.50 3.70
C ASP A 78 5.74 -4.56 4.18
N VAL A 79 6.74 -4.86 3.34
CA VAL A 79 7.78 -5.87 3.60
C VAL A 79 9.11 -5.13 3.71
N ASP A 80 9.49 -4.79 4.94
CA ASP A 80 10.64 -3.95 5.25
C ASP A 80 11.86 -4.73 5.74
N GLU A 81 11.71 -6.02 6.06
CA GLU A 81 12.74 -6.87 6.67
C GLU A 81 13.03 -8.13 5.84
N GLY A 82 14.16 -8.78 6.13
CA GLY A 82 14.48 -10.12 5.62
C GLY A 82 15.11 -10.15 4.23
N ASN A 83 15.44 -9.01 3.61
CA ASN A 83 16.07 -8.95 2.27
C ASN A 83 15.32 -9.78 1.21
N THR A 84 13.99 -9.83 1.30
CA THR A 84 13.15 -10.57 0.37
C THR A 84 13.28 -9.98 -1.03
N SER A 85 13.67 -10.77 -2.02
CA SER A 85 13.68 -10.33 -3.42
C SER A 85 12.27 -10.21 -3.99
N LEU A 86 12.09 -9.38 -5.04
CA LEU A 86 10.80 -9.27 -5.75
C LEU A 86 10.29 -10.64 -6.23
N LYS A 87 11.20 -11.47 -6.73
CA LYS A 87 10.88 -12.84 -7.18
C LYS A 87 10.33 -13.70 -6.05
N GLN A 88 10.98 -13.70 -4.88
CA GLN A 88 10.52 -14.47 -3.71
C GLN A 88 9.14 -14.00 -3.22
N LEU A 89 8.94 -12.67 -3.13
CA LEU A 89 7.64 -12.11 -2.75
C LEU A 89 6.55 -12.53 -3.74
N ASN A 90 6.79 -12.39 -5.04
CA ASN A 90 5.83 -12.79 -6.07
C ASN A 90 5.52 -14.29 -6.05
N GLN A 91 6.51 -15.14 -5.81
CA GLN A 91 6.31 -16.60 -5.68
C GLN A 91 5.43 -16.94 -4.45
N ALA A 92 5.70 -16.33 -3.30
CA ALA A 92 4.89 -16.53 -2.10
C ALA A 92 3.45 -16.03 -2.29
N LEU A 93 3.26 -14.84 -2.86
CA LEU A 93 1.93 -14.30 -3.16
C LEU A 93 1.17 -15.20 -4.15
N SER A 94 1.83 -15.75 -5.17
CA SER A 94 1.20 -16.69 -6.11
C SER A 94 0.83 -18.01 -5.43
N ALA A 95 1.64 -18.51 -4.49
CA ALA A 95 1.33 -19.71 -3.73
C ALA A 95 0.12 -19.54 -2.80
N ILE A 96 -0.05 -18.33 -2.21
CA ILE A 96 -1.13 -18.02 -1.25
C ILE A 96 -2.41 -17.60 -1.96
N CYS A 97 -2.32 -16.69 -2.93
CA CYS A 97 -3.47 -16.04 -3.57
C CYS A 97 -3.76 -16.54 -4.99
N GLY A 98 -2.95 -17.48 -5.51
CA GLY A 98 -3.02 -17.91 -6.89
C GLY A 98 -2.55 -16.83 -7.87
N ASP A 99 -2.98 -16.95 -9.12
CA ASP A 99 -2.66 -15.96 -10.17
C ASP A 99 -3.62 -14.76 -10.10
N CYS A 100 -3.53 -14.01 -8.98
CA CYS A 100 -4.31 -12.79 -8.77
C CYS A 100 -3.56 -11.56 -9.29
N ALA A 101 -4.30 -10.56 -9.78
CA ALA A 101 -3.76 -9.25 -10.11
C ALA A 101 -3.15 -8.62 -8.85
N ARG A 102 -1.99 -7.96 -8.97
CA ARG A 102 -1.33 -7.25 -7.90
C ARG A 102 -0.44 -6.13 -8.43
N ILE A 103 -0.23 -5.12 -7.63
CA ILE A 103 0.75 -4.05 -7.87
C ILE A 103 1.81 -4.22 -6.79
N VAL A 104 3.07 -4.46 -7.19
CA VAL A 104 4.20 -4.57 -6.25
C VAL A 104 5.22 -3.52 -6.65
N TYR A 105 5.76 -2.79 -5.69
CA TYR A 105 6.77 -1.75 -5.95
C TYR A 105 7.74 -1.59 -4.77
N ALA A 106 8.96 -1.17 -5.10
CA ALA A 106 9.97 -0.87 -4.09
C ALA A 106 9.60 0.37 -3.27
N THR A 107 9.85 0.35 -1.96
CA THR A 107 9.62 1.51 -1.09
C THR A 107 10.68 2.58 -1.29
N SER A 108 10.43 3.81 -0.86
CA SER A 108 11.37 4.94 -0.96
C SER A 108 12.69 4.74 -0.20
N SER A 109 12.74 3.79 0.74
CA SER A 109 13.93 3.45 1.52
C SER A 109 14.66 2.19 1.02
N ALA A 110 14.11 1.51 0.01
CA ALA A 110 14.72 0.33 -0.58
C ALA A 110 16.06 0.65 -1.25
N THR A 111 16.95 -0.34 -1.24
CA THR A 111 18.23 -0.34 -1.96
C THR A 111 18.45 -1.72 -2.60
N ALA A 112 19.41 -1.85 -3.50
CA ALA A 112 19.75 -3.14 -4.11
C ALA A 112 20.17 -4.19 -3.04
N ASP A 113 20.89 -3.75 -2.00
CA ASP A 113 21.37 -4.64 -0.93
C ASP A 113 20.32 -4.86 0.19
N ALA A 114 19.31 -4.01 0.28
CA ALA A 114 18.23 -4.08 1.25
C ALA A 114 16.89 -3.75 0.57
N PRO A 115 16.36 -4.67 -0.26
CA PRO A 115 15.09 -4.47 -0.95
C PRO A 115 13.94 -4.44 0.04
N LYS A 116 12.98 -3.56 -0.22
CA LYS A 116 11.78 -3.34 0.59
C LYS A 116 10.60 -3.13 -0.33
N TRP A 117 9.47 -3.76 -0.03
CA TRP A 117 8.35 -3.84 -0.95
C TRP A 117 7.04 -3.38 -0.34
N ARG A 118 6.20 -2.79 -1.17
CA ARG A 118 4.77 -2.71 -0.95
C ARG A 118 4.05 -3.52 -2.00
N ALA A 119 2.97 -4.16 -1.58
CA ALA A 119 2.08 -4.86 -2.51
C ALA A 119 0.63 -4.49 -2.23
N ILE A 120 -0.13 -4.28 -3.31
CA ILE A 120 -1.57 -4.04 -3.27
C ILE A 120 -2.21 -5.18 -4.06
N ILE A 121 -3.10 -5.94 -3.40
CA ILE A 121 -3.71 -7.15 -3.96
C ILE A 121 -5.23 -6.97 -3.91
N PRO A 122 -5.90 -6.72 -5.04
CA PRO A 122 -7.34 -6.51 -5.08
C PRO A 122 -8.13 -7.73 -4.63
N PHE A 123 -9.22 -7.49 -3.89
CA PHE A 123 -10.21 -8.51 -3.59
C PHE A 123 -11.15 -8.75 -4.78
N LYS A 124 -11.72 -9.95 -4.87
CA LYS A 124 -12.81 -10.24 -5.82
C LYS A 124 -14.11 -9.54 -5.43
N SER A 125 -14.35 -9.39 -4.12
CA SER A 125 -15.48 -8.70 -3.54
C SER A 125 -15.02 -7.87 -2.35
N PRO A 126 -15.63 -6.71 -2.09
CA PRO A 126 -15.25 -5.89 -0.95
C PRO A 126 -15.56 -6.60 0.36
N VAL A 127 -14.84 -6.22 1.42
CA VAL A 127 -15.01 -6.74 2.78
C VAL A 127 -15.18 -5.59 3.78
N THR A 128 -15.78 -5.86 4.93
CA THR A 128 -15.90 -4.91 6.03
C THR A 128 -14.56 -4.64 6.71
N GLY A 129 -14.47 -3.58 7.52
CA GLY A 129 -13.23 -3.26 8.24
C GLY A 129 -12.80 -4.35 9.23
N GLN A 130 -13.75 -5.04 9.86
CA GLN A 130 -13.43 -6.16 10.76
C GLN A 130 -12.92 -7.39 10.01
N GLU A 131 -13.56 -7.75 8.89
CA GLU A 131 -13.09 -8.82 8.01
C GLU A 131 -11.72 -8.51 7.42
N TYR A 132 -11.49 -7.26 7.03
CA TYR A 132 -10.19 -6.81 6.53
C TYR A 132 -9.06 -7.08 7.52
N GLU A 133 -9.20 -6.67 8.79
CA GLU A 133 -8.17 -6.89 9.81
C GLU A 133 -7.89 -8.38 10.04
N GLN A 134 -8.93 -9.23 10.03
CA GLN A 134 -8.80 -10.69 10.16
C GLN A 134 -8.07 -11.30 8.94
N LEU A 135 -8.47 -10.91 7.74
CA LEU A 135 -7.86 -11.38 6.49
C LEU A 135 -6.41 -10.91 6.35
N GLN A 136 -6.11 -9.65 6.74
CA GLN A 136 -4.74 -9.13 6.78
C GLN A 136 -3.86 -9.97 7.73
N GLN A 137 -4.37 -10.30 8.91
CA GLN A 137 -3.65 -11.15 9.86
C GLN A 137 -3.41 -12.55 9.31
N ALA A 138 -4.38 -13.17 8.65
CA ALA A 138 -4.24 -14.48 8.04
C ALA A 138 -3.22 -14.49 6.89
N LEU A 139 -3.25 -13.45 6.05
CA LEU A 139 -2.27 -13.27 4.97
C LEU A 139 -0.84 -13.13 5.52
N PHE A 140 -0.66 -12.34 6.59
CA PHE A 140 0.66 -12.17 7.23
C PHE A 140 1.19 -13.48 7.83
N ALA A 141 0.31 -14.28 8.46
CA ALA A 141 0.68 -15.60 8.95
C ALA A 141 1.10 -16.54 7.81
N SER A 142 0.38 -16.50 6.69
CA SER A 142 0.72 -17.28 5.50
C SER A 142 2.06 -16.86 4.89
N LEU A 143 2.34 -15.55 4.80
CA LEU A 143 3.61 -15.02 4.31
C LEU A 143 4.77 -15.37 5.24
N ALA A 144 4.56 -15.36 6.56
CA ALA A 144 5.55 -15.79 7.54
C ALA A 144 5.96 -17.27 7.35
N ALA A 145 5.04 -18.15 6.96
CA ALA A 145 5.36 -19.54 6.58
C ALA A 145 6.25 -19.64 5.33
N HIS A 146 6.32 -18.59 4.52
CA HIS A 146 7.25 -18.45 3.39
C HIS A 146 8.51 -17.62 3.75
N ASN A 147 8.80 -17.41 5.04
CA ASN A 147 9.91 -16.59 5.55
C ASN A 147 9.84 -15.11 5.09
N ILE A 148 8.64 -14.56 4.90
CA ILE A 148 8.42 -13.15 4.57
C ILE A 148 7.76 -12.46 5.75
N THR A 149 8.45 -11.47 6.32
CA THR A 149 7.96 -10.67 7.45
C THR A 149 7.34 -9.39 6.93
N CYS A 150 6.07 -9.15 7.29
CA CYS A 150 5.35 -7.91 6.99
C CYS A 150 5.31 -7.00 8.22
N ASP A 151 5.30 -5.68 7.99
CA ASP A 151 5.06 -4.70 9.06
C ASP A 151 3.68 -4.93 9.69
N GLN A 152 3.69 -5.24 10.99
CA GLN A 152 2.48 -5.59 11.74
C GLN A 152 1.50 -4.41 11.88
N ALA A 153 1.97 -3.17 11.75
CA ALA A 153 1.11 -1.98 11.75
C ALA A 153 0.09 -2.03 10.59
N MET A 154 0.45 -2.65 9.47
CA MET A 154 -0.43 -2.76 8.28
C MET A 154 -1.68 -3.61 8.51
N LYS A 155 -1.84 -4.28 9.65
CA LYS A 155 -3.07 -5.00 10.01
C LYS A 155 -4.24 -4.07 10.33
N GLY A 156 -3.96 -2.84 10.74
CA GLY A 156 -4.98 -1.91 11.19
C GLY A 156 -5.80 -1.30 10.05
N ALA A 157 -7.12 -1.20 10.23
CA ALA A 157 -8.06 -0.76 9.20
C ALA A 157 -7.76 0.65 8.63
N ALA A 158 -7.26 1.59 9.44
CA ALA A 158 -6.89 2.94 8.98
C ALA A 158 -5.39 3.11 8.73
N GLN A 159 -4.63 2.02 8.67
CA GLN A 159 -3.19 2.13 8.41
C GLN A 159 -2.93 2.65 7.01
N MET A 160 -2.18 3.74 6.94
CA MET A 160 -1.78 4.35 5.69
C MET A 160 -0.60 3.60 5.06
N SER A 161 -0.66 3.39 3.76
CA SER A 161 0.46 2.90 2.95
C SER A 161 0.89 3.95 1.95
N PHE A 162 2.16 4.34 1.97
CA PHE A 162 2.69 5.31 1.00
C PHE A 162 2.65 4.75 -0.42
N LEU A 163 2.20 5.59 -1.35
CA LEU A 163 2.16 5.30 -2.78
C LEU A 163 3.57 5.33 -3.41
N PRO A 164 3.74 4.81 -4.64
CA PRO A 164 5.03 4.79 -5.33
C PRO A 164 5.72 6.15 -5.35
N ASN A 165 6.90 6.23 -4.73
CA ASN A 165 7.65 7.48 -4.59
C ASN A 165 9.15 7.20 -4.41
N VAL A 166 9.97 7.86 -5.21
CA VAL A 166 11.44 7.88 -5.05
C VAL A 166 11.86 9.32 -4.84
N PRO A 167 12.22 9.71 -3.59
CA PRO A 167 12.53 11.10 -3.27
C PRO A 167 13.79 11.59 -3.99
N PRO A 168 13.99 12.92 -4.12
CA PRO A 168 15.09 13.51 -4.90
C PRO A 168 16.49 13.02 -4.48
N ASP A 169 16.75 12.83 -3.18
CA ASP A 169 18.02 12.36 -2.63
C ASP A 169 18.35 10.88 -2.98
N LYS A 170 17.35 10.12 -3.42
CA LYS A 170 17.47 8.73 -3.89
C LYS A 170 17.57 8.61 -5.42
N ARG A 171 17.84 9.72 -6.11
CA ARG A 171 18.00 9.77 -7.56
C ARG A 171 19.43 10.11 -7.96
N GLY A 172 19.82 9.70 -9.16
CA GLY A 172 21.07 10.11 -9.81
C GLY A 172 20.99 11.55 -10.35
N GLU A 173 22.11 12.06 -10.89
CA GLU A 173 22.18 13.38 -11.52
C GLU A 173 21.27 13.50 -12.76
N ASP A 174 21.03 12.39 -13.43
CA ASP A 174 20.07 12.26 -14.55
C ASP A 174 18.60 12.26 -14.11
N GLY A 175 18.34 12.28 -12.79
CA GLY A 175 17.01 12.21 -12.19
C GLY A 175 16.40 10.80 -12.16
N ALA A 176 17.09 9.76 -12.64
CA ALA A 176 16.63 8.38 -12.53
C ALA A 176 16.75 7.86 -11.10
N PRO A 177 15.86 6.96 -10.63
CA PRO A 177 16.03 6.27 -9.34
C PRO A 177 17.38 5.54 -9.29
N LYS A 178 18.10 5.66 -8.17
CA LYS A 178 19.29 4.83 -7.91
C LYS A 178 18.94 3.36 -7.72
N TYR A 179 17.77 3.10 -7.19
CA TYR A 179 17.15 1.78 -7.10
C TYR A 179 15.63 1.93 -7.13
N TYR A 180 14.96 1.18 -7.97
CA TYR A 180 13.51 1.03 -8.00
C TYR A 180 13.12 -0.15 -8.89
N GLU A 181 12.25 -1.00 -8.40
CA GLU A 181 11.65 -2.14 -9.13
C GLU A 181 10.14 -2.16 -8.89
N TYR A 182 9.36 -2.72 -9.84
CA TYR A 182 7.92 -2.89 -9.72
C TYR A 182 7.41 -4.07 -10.57
#